data_7c66cc77b5cb9ae0009820a3cf7351c3
#
_entry.id   7c66cc77b5cb9ae0009820a3cf7351c3
#
_cell.length_a   1.000
_cell.length_b   1.000
_cell.length_c   1.000
_cell.angle_alpha   90.00
_cell.angle_beta   90.00
_cell.angle_gamma   90.00
#
_symmetry.space_group_name_H-M   'P 1'
#
loop_
_entity.id
_entity.type
_entity.pdbx_description
1 polymer ?
#
loop_
_entity_poly.entity_id
_entity_poly.type
_entity_poly.pdbx_seq_one_letter_code
_entity_poly.pdbx_strand_id
1 'polypeptide(L)'
;MNHKLLLDTAVLAGEIMLCSGAETYRVEDTMYHILKTSKAESIEALALMTGIMATINSPDMEQPMTVIKAVNNRTTNLNHVIQVNDISRRYCGGELTLEETYQALRKIGGMQYNRTLCNAALVGVAAGCAMMFGGSFLDVAATAVVGVLLAAIITLGEKVKMNVIIIDILSSIGIAILAIAMKTYGMKEINMDTVIISAIMPLVPGVAITNAIRDTLQGDYLSGGARVLEAFLKAASIALGVGIGMALFGAVAGRSFL
;
A
#
# COMPACT_ATOMS: atom_id res chain seq x y z
N MET A 1 16.84 24.36 -22.64
CA MET A 1 16.20 23.73 -21.45
C MET A 1 17.08 22.56 -21.00
N ASN A 2 17.20 22.27 -19.71
CA ASN A 2 17.98 21.09 -19.27
C ASN A 2 17.10 19.83 -19.36
N HIS A 3 17.10 19.17 -20.53
CA HIS A 3 16.29 18.00 -20.84
C HIS A 3 16.59 16.81 -19.91
N LYS A 4 17.85 16.66 -19.51
CA LYS A 4 18.25 15.60 -18.56
C LYS A 4 17.61 15.81 -17.20
N LEU A 5 17.69 17.02 -16.65
CA LEU A 5 17.06 17.33 -15.35
C LEU A 5 15.55 17.20 -15.43
N LEU A 6 14.93 17.60 -16.56
CA LEU A 6 13.48 17.44 -16.77
C LEU A 6 13.08 15.95 -16.75
N LEU A 7 13.81 15.12 -17.48
CA LEU A 7 13.56 13.68 -17.53
C LEU A 7 13.75 13.04 -16.14
N ASP A 8 14.84 13.39 -15.45
CA ASP A 8 15.12 12.93 -14.09
C ASP A 8 14.01 13.37 -13.10
N THR A 9 13.47 14.58 -13.27
CA THR A 9 12.37 15.10 -12.46
C THR A 9 11.07 14.33 -12.68
N ALA A 10 10.72 14.07 -13.95
CA ALA A 10 9.53 13.30 -14.29
C ALA A 10 9.63 11.85 -13.78
N VAL A 11 10.79 11.21 -13.98
CA VAL A 11 11.04 9.84 -13.49
C VAL A 11 11.00 9.78 -11.96
N LEU A 12 11.56 10.78 -11.26
CA LEU A 12 11.49 10.85 -9.80
C LEU A 12 10.05 11.01 -9.30
N ALA A 13 9.25 11.86 -9.94
CA ALA A 13 7.83 12.01 -9.61
C ALA A 13 7.09 10.68 -9.79
N GLY A 14 7.30 10.01 -10.93
CA GLY A 14 6.72 8.70 -11.22
C GLY A 14 7.15 7.63 -10.22
N GLU A 15 8.43 7.57 -9.86
CA GLU A 15 8.96 6.63 -8.87
C GLU A 15 8.28 6.82 -7.50
N ILE A 16 8.20 8.04 -7.01
CA ILE A 16 7.55 8.33 -5.72
C ILE A 16 6.08 7.91 -5.74
N MET A 17 5.36 8.24 -6.81
CA MET A 17 3.94 7.88 -6.94
C MET A 17 3.75 6.36 -6.99
N LEU A 18 4.53 5.65 -7.82
CA LEU A 18 4.42 4.20 -7.96
C LEU A 18 4.79 3.47 -6.67
N CYS A 19 5.89 3.89 -6.01
CA CYS A 19 6.29 3.37 -4.69
C CYS A 19 5.23 3.62 -3.63
N SER A 20 4.41 4.65 -3.79
CA SER A 20 3.38 5.06 -2.82
C SER A 20 1.99 4.49 -3.12
N GLY A 21 1.87 3.61 -4.11
CA GLY A 21 0.64 2.88 -4.43
C GLY A 21 -0.34 3.65 -5.31
N ALA A 22 0.13 4.60 -6.11
CA ALA A 22 -0.69 5.23 -7.15
C ALA A 22 -1.04 4.23 -8.27
N GLU A 23 -2.13 4.50 -8.98
CA GLU A 23 -2.50 3.80 -10.21
C GLU A 23 -1.49 4.10 -11.32
N THR A 24 -1.20 3.12 -12.18
CA THR A 24 -0.18 3.25 -13.25
C THR A 24 -0.49 4.38 -14.21
N TYR A 25 -1.74 4.51 -14.65
CA TYR A 25 -2.14 5.59 -15.55
C TYR A 25 -1.90 6.99 -14.97
N ARG A 26 -2.09 7.16 -13.64
CA ARG A 26 -1.82 8.46 -12.97
C ARG A 26 -0.33 8.77 -12.89
N VAL A 27 0.49 7.74 -12.74
CA VAL A 27 1.94 7.87 -12.78
C VAL A 27 2.36 8.36 -14.17
N GLU A 28 1.90 7.71 -15.23
CA GLU A 28 2.18 8.06 -16.63
C GLU A 28 1.70 9.48 -16.96
N ASP A 29 0.46 9.83 -16.58
CA ASP A 29 -0.12 11.14 -16.81
C ASP A 29 0.70 12.26 -16.12
N THR A 30 1.10 12.03 -14.87
CA THR A 30 1.95 13.00 -14.15
C THR A 30 3.30 13.18 -14.80
N MET A 31 3.97 12.08 -15.19
CA MET A 31 5.25 12.13 -15.91
C MET A 31 5.11 12.84 -17.26
N TYR A 32 4.08 12.50 -18.02
CA TYR A 32 3.79 13.11 -19.31
C TYR A 32 3.58 14.61 -19.18
N HIS A 33 2.79 15.07 -18.21
CA HIS A 33 2.53 16.50 -17.99
C HIS A 33 3.82 17.26 -17.64
N ILE A 34 4.69 16.71 -16.80
CA ILE A 34 5.99 17.30 -16.48
C ILE A 34 6.85 17.41 -17.75
N LEU A 35 6.95 16.33 -18.52
CA LEU A 35 7.77 16.29 -19.76
C LEU A 35 7.24 17.24 -20.84
N LYS A 36 5.91 17.39 -20.94
CA LYS A 36 5.24 18.24 -21.93
C LYS A 36 5.62 19.73 -21.82
N THR A 37 6.12 20.17 -20.66
CA THR A 37 6.62 21.54 -20.49
C THR A 37 7.81 21.87 -21.38
N SER A 38 8.53 20.86 -21.88
CA SER A 38 9.67 21.02 -22.79
C SER A 38 9.31 21.39 -24.22
N LYS A 39 8.02 21.23 -24.63
CA LYS A 39 7.58 21.34 -26.02
C LYS A 39 8.35 20.44 -27.00
N ALA A 40 8.84 19.29 -26.51
CA ALA A 40 9.54 18.28 -27.31
C ALA A 40 8.63 17.72 -28.41
N GLU A 41 9.23 17.20 -29.50
CA GLU A 41 8.50 16.58 -30.62
C GLU A 41 7.84 15.26 -30.23
N SER A 42 8.53 14.47 -29.40
CA SER A 42 8.03 13.18 -28.95
C SER A 42 8.32 12.99 -27.46
N ILE A 43 7.30 12.54 -26.74
CA ILE A 43 7.36 12.24 -25.31
C ILE A 43 6.62 10.94 -25.10
N GLU A 44 7.29 9.98 -24.44
CA GLU A 44 6.69 8.71 -24.06
C GLU A 44 6.95 8.48 -22.56
N ALA A 45 5.93 8.08 -21.84
CA ALA A 45 6.01 7.69 -20.43
C ALA A 45 5.25 6.37 -20.25
N LEU A 46 5.91 5.39 -19.67
CA LEU A 46 5.35 4.07 -19.39
C LEU A 46 5.62 3.72 -17.93
N ALA A 47 4.60 3.31 -17.22
CA ALA A 47 4.71 2.81 -15.86
C ALA A 47 4.21 1.38 -15.77
N LEU A 48 5.04 0.51 -15.21
CA LEU A 48 4.71 -0.87 -14.87
C LEU A 48 4.87 -1.06 -13.37
N MET A 49 4.25 -2.09 -12.82
CA MET A 49 4.37 -2.40 -11.38
C MET A 49 5.82 -2.48 -10.88
N THR A 50 6.76 -2.89 -11.73
CA THR A 50 8.16 -3.14 -11.36
C THR A 50 9.13 -2.06 -11.85
N GLY A 51 8.65 -1.05 -12.58
CA GLY A 51 9.52 0.00 -13.11
C GLY A 51 8.80 1.03 -13.94
N ILE A 52 9.50 2.09 -14.22
CA ILE A 52 9.06 3.19 -15.08
C ILE A 52 10.08 3.46 -16.16
N MET A 53 9.59 3.91 -17.29
CA MET A 53 10.39 4.32 -18.44
C MET A 53 9.87 5.66 -18.95
N ALA A 54 10.77 6.55 -19.30
CA ALA A 54 10.41 7.79 -19.95
C ALA A 54 11.41 8.12 -21.05
N THR A 55 10.88 8.63 -22.16
CA THR A 55 11.67 9.05 -23.32
C THR A 55 11.27 10.46 -23.72
N ILE A 56 12.25 11.26 -24.09
CA ILE A 56 12.05 12.59 -24.66
C ILE A 56 12.92 12.73 -25.92
N ASN A 57 12.33 13.28 -26.97
CA ASN A 57 13.02 13.67 -28.20
C ASN A 57 12.67 15.12 -28.54
N SER A 58 13.66 15.96 -28.67
CA SER A 58 13.50 17.39 -28.99
C SER A 58 14.43 17.82 -30.12
N PRO A 59 14.04 18.77 -30.98
CA PRO A 59 14.86 19.19 -32.14
C PRO A 59 16.22 19.75 -31.78
N ASP A 60 16.43 20.20 -30.56
CA ASP A 60 17.70 20.70 -30.03
C ASP A 60 18.58 19.61 -29.41
N MET A 61 18.17 18.34 -29.53
CA MET A 61 18.93 17.18 -29.05
C MET A 61 19.51 16.38 -30.22
N GLU A 62 20.74 15.91 -30.07
CA GLU A 62 21.39 15.04 -31.10
C GLU A 62 20.74 13.66 -31.18
N GLN A 63 20.24 13.13 -30.06
CA GLN A 63 19.60 11.83 -29.96
C GLN A 63 18.49 11.84 -28.90
N PRO A 64 17.44 11.02 -29.06
CA PRO A 64 16.44 10.82 -28.01
C PRO A 64 17.07 10.34 -26.70
N MET A 65 16.58 10.85 -25.58
CA MET A 65 17.04 10.45 -24.25
C MET A 65 15.99 9.59 -23.57
N THR A 66 16.39 8.41 -23.09
CA THR A 66 15.51 7.49 -22.36
C THR A 66 16.10 7.19 -20.98
N VAL A 67 15.25 7.19 -19.96
CA VAL A 67 15.59 6.74 -18.60
C VAL A 67 14.68 5.60 -18.22
N ILE A 68 15.27 4.54 -17.66
CA ILE A 68 14.55 3.39 -17.08
C ILE A 68 14.90 3.33 -15.60
N LYS A 69 13.88 3.20 -14.76
CA LYS A 69 14.04 3.08 -13.31
C LYS A 69 13.28 1.87 -12.79
N ALA A 70 13.99 0.91 -12.17
CA ALA A 70 13.37 -0.21 -11.49
C ALA A 70 12.76 0.22 -10.14
N VAL A 71 11.59 -0.30 -9.82
CA VAL A 71 10.84 -0.04 -8.58
C VAL A 71 10.69 -1.36 -7.82
N ASN A 72 11.41 -1.49 -6.72
CA ASN A 72 11.46 -2.74 -5.95
C ASN A 72 10.64 -2.69 -4.65
N ASN A 73 10.57 -1.52 -4.01
CA ASN A 73 9.90 -1.36 -2.72
C ASN A 73 8.63 -0.52 -2.90
N ARG A 74 7.49 -1.12 -2.60
CA ARG A 74 6.19 -0.45 -2.68
C ARG A 74 5.49 -0.49 -1.34
N THR A 75 4.88 0.62 -1.01
CA THR A 75 4.05 0.80 0.18
C THR A 75 2.79 1.56 -0.23
N THR A 76 1.82 1.68 0.65
CA THR A 76 0.68 2.57 0.41
C THR A 76 0.86 3.83 1.23
N ASN A 77 1.18 4.95 0.54
CA ASN A 77 1.29 6.27 1.17
C ASN A 77 0.65 7.34 0.29
N LEU A 78 -0.65 7.53 0.44
CA LEU A 78 -1.41 8.48 -0.37
C LEU A 78 -0.98 9.94 -0.15
N ASN A 79 -0.35 10.26 0.98
CA ASN A 79 0.19 11.61 1.20
C ASN A 79 1.34 11.94 0.26
N HIS A 80 2.22 10.99 -0.04
CA HIS A 80 3.27 11.20 -1.04
C HIS A 80 2.66 11.44 -2.42
N VAL A 81 1.62 10.70 -2.78
CA VAL A 81 0.91 10.88 -4.06
C VAL A 81 0.30 12.29 -4.15
N ILE A 82 -0.32 12.78 -3.05
CA ILE A 82 -0.88 14.14 -2.99
C ILE A 82 0.22 15.19 -3.14
N GLN A 83 1.35 15.02 -2.45
CA GLN A 83 2.47 15.97 -2.52
C GLN A 83 3.08 16.02 -3.93
N VAL A 84 3.28 14.87 -4.59
CA VAL A 84 3.76 14.84 -5.98
C VAL A 84 2.78 15.53 -6.91
N ASN A 85 1.47 15.27 -6.75
CA ASN A 85 0.44 15.93 -7.55
C ASN A 85 0.44 17.47 -7.37
N ASP A 86 0.60 17.95 -6.12
CA ASP A 86 0.68 19.39 -5.85
C ASP A 86 1.91 20.01 -6.53
N ILE A 87 3.10 19.41 -6.30
CA ILE A 87 4.35 19.89 -6.86
C ILE A 87 4.31 19.87 -8.39
N SER A 88 3.82 18.80 -9.01
CA SER A 88 3.73 18.68 -10.47
C SER A 88 2.80 19.73 -11.08
N ARG A 89 1.64 20.00 -10.46
CA ARG A 89 0.69 21.02 -10.91
C ARG A 89 1.29 22.43 -10.81
N ARG A 90 1.96 22.73 -9.71
CA ARG A 90 2.62 24.04 -9.51
C ARG A 90 3.75 24.25 -10.52
N TYR A 91 4.51 23.19 -10.82
CA TYR A 91 5.53 23.24 -11.87
C TYR A 91 4.90 23.48 -13.26
N CYS A 92 3.89 22.71 -13.63
CA CYS A 92 3.21 22.86 -14.92
C CYS A 92 2.47 24.22 -15.02
N GLY A 93 2.04 24.79 -13.89
CA GLY A 93 1.45 26.14 -13.80
C GLY A 93 2.47 27.27 -13.85
N GLY A 94 3.78 26.98 -13.84
CA GLY A 94 4.85 27.98 -13.88
C GLY A 94 5.15 28.64 -12.54
N GLU A 95 4.64 28.11 -11.42
CA GLU A 95 4.91 28.62 -10.06
C GLU A 95 6.27 28.17 -9.51
N LEU A 96 6.79 27.04 -10.02
CA LEU A 96 8.07 26.48 -9.61
C LEU A 96 9.00 26.36 -10.82
N THR A 97 10.28 26.59 -10.59
CA THR A 97 11.33 26.27 -11.56
C THR A 97 11.57 24.75 -11.59
N LEU A 98 12.25 24.26 -12.62
CA LEU A 98 12.59 22.85 -12.74
C LEU A 98 13.47 22.36 -11.57
N GLU A 99 14.45 23.17 -11.17
CA GLU A 99 15.37 22.90 -10.07
C GLU A 99 14.65 22.85 -8.74
N GLU A 100 13.76 23.80 -8.47
CA GLU A 100 12.92 23.82 -7.26
C GLU A 100 12.01 22.59 -7.20
N THR A 101 11.41 22.22 -8.33
CA THR A 101 10.56 21.03 -8.46
C THR A 101 11.32 19.76 -8.12
N TYR A 102 12.51 19.58 -8.71
CA TYR A 102 13.36 18.43 -8.42
C TYR A 102 13.75 18.36 -6.94
N GLN A 103 14.13 19.49 -6.34
CA GLN A 103 14.48 19.56 -4.93
C GLN A 103 13.27 19.33 -4.01
N ALA A 104 12.08 19.80 -4.39
CA ALA A 104 10.86 19.57 -3.64
C ALA A 104 10.48 18.07 -3.66
N LEU A 105 10.55 17.41 -4.81
CA LEU A 105 10.30 15.98 -4.95
C LEU A 105 11.30 15.15 -4.12
N ARG A 106 12.59 15.50 -4.13
CA ARG A 106 13.62 14.82 -3.32
C ARG A 106 13.41 14.93 -1.81
N LYS A 107 12.69 15.94 -1.35
CA LYS A 107 12.34 16.10 0.06
C LYS A 107 11.14 15.26 0.47
N ILE A 108 10.38 14.73 -0.50
CA ILE A 108 9.29 13.80 -0.20
C ILE A 108 9.90 12.50 0.30
N GLY A 109 9.67 12.20 1.57
CA GLY A 109 10.18 10.97 2.17
C GLY A 109 9.98 10.96 3.67
N GLY A 110 10.21 9.80 4.28
CA GLY A 110 10.08 9.59 5.71
C GLY A 110 8.64 9.26 6.17
N MET A 111 8.54 8.82 7.41
CA MET A 111 7.25 8.62 8.07
C MET A 111 6.69 9.98 8.49
N GLN A 112 5.55 10.38 7.93
CA GLN A 112 4.84 11.59 8.33
C GLN A 112 4.21 11.49 9.71
N TYR A 113 3.90 10.29 10.16
CA TYR A 113 3.21 10.01 11.42
C TYR A 113 4.09 9.20 12.37
N ASN A 114 3.98 9.51 13.66
CA ASN A 114 4.63 8.72 14.70
C ASN A 114 4.09 7.27 14.66
N ARG A 115 4.98 6.30 14.82
CA ARG A 115 4.65 4.86 14.86
C ARG A 115 3.52 4.54 15.85
N THR A 116 3.54 5.18 17.02
CA THR A 116 2.48 5.00 18.02
C THR A 116 1.12 5.43 17.51
N LEU A 117 1.05 6.53 16.76
CA LEU A 117 -0.20 6.99 16.16
C LEU A 117 -0.70 6.02 15.08
N CYS A 118 0.20 5.48 14.24
CA CYS A 118 -0.14 4.48 13.24
C CYS A 118 -0.70 3.20 13.91
N ASN A 119 -0.07 2.74 14.99
CA ASN A 119 -0.54 1.58 15.74
C ASN A 119 -1.90 1.83 16.40
N ALA A 120 -2.12 3.03 16.97
CA ALA A 120 -3.42 3.41 17.54
C ALA A 120 -4.50 3.49 16.46
N ALA A 121 -4.18 4.04 15.28
CA ALA A 121 -5.09 4.08 14.14
C ALA A 121 -5.47 2.66 13.65
N LEU A 122 -4.51 1.74 13.61
CA LEU A 122 -4.75 0.34 13.24
C LEU A 122 -5.74 -0.32 14.20
N VAL A 123 -5.56 -0.13 15.52
CA VAL A 123 -6.51 -0.62 16.54
C VAL A 123 -7.88 0.04 16.37
N GLY A 124 -7.92 1.35 16.10
CA GLY A 124 -9.15 2.08 15.84
C GLY A 124 -9.90 1.57 14.61
N VAL A 125 -9.20 1.25 13.53
CA VAL A 125 -9.78 0.66 12.31
C VAL A 125 -10.39 -0.70 12.61
N ALA A 126 -9.67 -1.59 13.32
CA ALA A 126 -10.18 -2.91 13.68
C ALA A 126 -11.46 -2.80 14.55
N ALA A 127 -11.43 -1.95 15.59
CA ALA A 127 -12.58 -1.72 16.47
C ALA A 127 -13.77 -1.08 15.72
N GLY A 128 -13.51 -0.12 14.83
CA GLY A 128 -14.52 0.49 13.97
C GLY A 128 -15.17 -0.52 13.01
N CYS A 129 -14.39 -1.44 12.43
CA CYS A 129 -14.93 -2.53 11.61
C CYS A 129 -15.85 -3.45 12.43
N ALA A 130 -15.55 -3.73 13.70
CA ALA A 130 -16.42 -4.52 14.56
C ALA A 130 -17.81 -3.85 14.74
N MET A 131 -17.86 -2.53 14.89
CA MET A 131 -19.12 -1.78 14.89
C MET A 131 -19.85 -1.88 13.56
N MET A 132 -19.12 -1.74 12.42
CA MET A 132 -19.71 -1.82 11.08
C MET A 132 -20.31 -3.19 10.77
N PHE A 133 -19.73 -4.27 11.31
CA PHE A 133 -20.25 -5.63 11.16
C PHE A 133 -21.33 -6.00 12.20
N GLY A 134 -21.88 -5.01 12.92
CA GLY A 134 -22.95 -5.22 13.88
C GLY A 134 -22.52 -5.90 15.18
N GLY A 135 -21.23 -5.84 15.52
CA GLY A 135 -20.70 -6.36 16.77
C GLY A 135 -21.22 -5.63 17.99
N SER A 136 -21.38 -6.37 19.10
CA SER A 136 -21.70 -5.81 20.40
C SER A 136 -20.56 -4.94 20.95
N PHE A 137 -20.82 -4.19 22.00
CA PHE A 137 -19.78 -3.42 22.68
C PHE A 137 -18.62 -4.32 23.18
N LEU A 138 -18.93 -5.54 23.59
CA LEU A 138 -17.94 -6.55 24.01
C LEU A 138 -17.09 -7.01 22.81
N ASP A 139 -17.70 -7.19 21.63
CA ASP A 139 -16.96 -7.54 20.41
C ASP A 139 -16.01 -6.43 19.99
N VAL A 140 -16.44 -5.17 20.09
CA VAL A 140 -15.59 -4.01 19.81
C VAL A 140 -14.38 -3.95 20.75
N ALA A 141 -14.63 -4.13 22.05
CA ALA A 141 -13.56 -4.15 23.05
C ALA A 141 -12.59 -5.32 22.85
N ALA A 142 -13.11 -6.51 22.56
CA ALA A 142 -12.30 -7.69 22.24
C ALA A 142 -11.46 -7.46 20.98
N THR A 143 -12.07 -6.91 19.92
CA THR A 143 -11.37 -6.58 18.67
C THR A 143 -10.27 -5.54 18.89
N ALA A 144 -10.49 -4.55 19.76
CA ALA A 144 -9.45 -3.59 20.11
C ALA A 144 -8.23 -4.26 20.76
N VAL A 145 -8.45 -5.21 21.69
CA VAL A 145 -7.37 -5.99 22.32
C VAL A 145 -6.62 -6.84 21.29
N VAL A 146 -7.34 -7.51 20.39
CA VAL A 146 -6.73 -8.27 19.27
C VAL A 146 -5.97 -7.34 18.33
N GLY A 147 -6.49 -6.14 18.08
CA GLY A 147 -5.84 -5.10 17.28
C GLY A 147 -4.50 -4.62 17.88
N VAL A 148 -4.39 -4.56 19.23
CA VAL A 148 -3.11 -4.26 19.90
C VAL A 148 -2.08 -5.38 19.64
N LEU A 149 -2.49 -6.65 19.71
CA LEU A 149 -1.62 -7.77 19.37
C LEU A 149 -1.17 -7.68 17.90
N LEU A 150 -2.09 -7.40 16.98
CA LEU A 150 -1.79 -7.22 15.57
C LEU A 150 -0.74 -6.12 15.36
N ALA A 151 -0.94 -4.95 15.97
CA ALA A 151 0.00 -3.83 15.89
C ALA A 151 1.40 -4.21 16.43
N ALA A 152 1.47 -5.00 17.49
CA ALA A 152 2.71 -5.49 18.05
C ALA A 152 3.43 -6.46 17.09
N ILE A 153 2.72 -7.43 16.49
CA ILE A 153 3.30 -8.40 15.55
C ILE A 153 3.85 -7.67 14.31
N ILE A 154 3.07 -6.76 13.72
CA ILE A 154 3.51 -5.97 12.56
C ILE A 154 4.77 -5.17 12.92
N THR A 155 4.74 -4.45 14.04
CA THR A 155 5.88 -3.62 14.48
C THR A 155 7.15 -4.44 14.72
N LEU A 156 7.03 -5.63 15.30
CA LEU A 156 8.16 -6.53 15.52
C LEU A 156 8.66 -7.13 14.21
N GLY A 157 7.76 -7.59 13.34
CA GLY A 157 8.09 -8.14 12.03
C GLY A 157 8.86 -7.16 11.15
N GLU A 158 8.44 -5.88 11.13
CA GLU A 158 9.14 -4.83 10.38
C GLU A 158 10.52 -4.51 10.99
N LYS A 159 10.67 -4.50 12.32
CA LYS A 159 11.98 -4.30 12.96
C LYS A 159 12.98 -5.39 12.58
N VAL A 160 12.51 -6.63 12.44
CA VAL A 160 13.34 -7.78 12.04
C VAL A 160 13.46 -7.90 10.51
N LYS A 161 12.81 -6.97 9.75
CA LYS A 161 12.78 -6.97 8.29
C LYS A 161 12.22 -8.28 7.69
N MET A 162 11.20 -8.85 8.31
CA MET A 162 10.51 -10.05 7.82
C MET A 162 9.76 -9.75 6.53
N ASN A 163 9.56 -10.77 5.70
CA ASN A 163 8.72 -10.68 4.52
C ASN A 163 7.26 -10.38 4.94
N VAL A 164 6.58 -9.49 4.18
CA VAL A 164 5.21 -9.06 4.46
C VAL A 164 4.24 -10.25 4.52
N ILE A 165 4.38 -11.23 3.64
CA ILE A 165 3.55 -12.45 3.63
C ILE A 165 3.68 -13.22 4.95
N ILE A 166 4.89 -13.34 5.49
CA ILE A 166 5.13 -14.02 6.77
C ILE A 166 4.50 -13.23 7.91
N ILE A 167 4.60 -11.91 7.88
CA ILE A 167 3.96 -11.03 8.88
C ILE A 167 2.44 -11.22 8.84
N ASP A 168 1.84 -11.25 7.64
CA ASP A 168 0.39 -11.43 7.47
C ASP A 168 -0.07 -12.80 8.01
N ILE A 169 0.68 -13.89 7.76
CA ILE A 169 0.38 -15.22 8.30
C ILE A 169 0.47 -15.21 9.83
N LEU A 170 1.57 -14.72 10.40
CA LEU A 170 1.77 -14.71 11.85
C LEU A 170 0.74 -13.82 12.56
N SER A 171 0.41 -12.69 11.97
CA SER A 171 -0.63 -11.79 12.47
C SER A 171 -1.99 -12.48 12.50
N SER A 172 -2.35 -13.16 11.43
CA SER A 172 -3.63 -13.86 11.31
C SER A 172 -3.72 -15.06 12.25
N ILE A 173 -2.63 -15.80 12.46
CA ILE A 173 -2.53 -16.85 13.49
C ILE A 173 -2.79 -16.24 14.87
N GLY A 174 -2.10 -15.15 15.21
CA GLY A 174 -2.25 -14.48 16.50
C GLY A 174 -3.68 -13.97 16.73
N ILE A 175 -4.30 -13.37 15.71
CA ILE A 175 -5.70 -12.91 15.75
C ILE A 175 -6.63 -14.07 16.09
N ALA A 176 -6.54 -15.19 15.35
CA ALA A 176 -7.41 -16.34 15.54
C ALA A 176 -7.23 -16.96 16.93
N ILE A 177 -6.00 -17.23 17.35
CA ILE A 177 -5.70 -17.81 18.66
C ILE A 177 -6.24 -16.93 19.79
N LEU A 178 -5.98 -15.61 19.74
CA LEU A 178 -6.41 -14.71 20.81
C LEU A 178 -7.93 -14.55 20.84
N ALA A 179 -8.61 -14.44 19.70
CA ALA A 179 -10.07 -14.34 19.64
C ALA A 179 -10.73 -15.59 20.21
N ILE A 180 -10.26 -16.77 19.86
CA ILE A 180 -10.79 -18.05 20.36
C ILE A 180 -10.50 -18.19 21.86
N ALA A 181 -9.30 -17.82 22.32
CA ALA A 181 -8.94 -17.87 23.73
C ALA A 181 -9.84 -16.94 24.58
N MET A 182 -10.10 -15.73 24.10
CA MET A 182 -11.01 -14.79 24.78
C MET A 182 -12.42 -15.35 24.89
N LYS A 183 -12.96 -15.97 23.83
CA LYS A 183 -14.28 -16.61 23.86
C LYS A 183 -14.33 -17.81 24.81
N THR A 184 -13.27 -18.62 24.79
CA THR A 184 -13.24 -19.89 25.55
C THR A 184 -13.05 -19.66 27.04
N TYR A 185 -12.16 -18.75 27.43
CA TYR A 185 -11.70 -18.59 28.82
C TYR A 185 -12.18 -17.32 29.50
N GLY A 186 -12.65 -16.30 28.76
CA GLY A 186 -12.98 -15.01 29.34
C GLY A 186 -14.38 -14.51 29.00
N MET A 187 -14.60 -14.19 27.75
CA MET A 187 -15.80 -13.48 27.28
C MET A 187 -16.70 -14.38 26.45
N LYS A 188 -17.46 -15.28 27.10
CA LYS A 188 -18.31 -16.26 26.39
C LYS A 188 -19.36 -15.63 25.47
N GLU A 189 -19.74 -14.39 25.71
CA GLU A 189 -20.77 -13.67 24.96
C GLU A 189 -20.26 -13.03 23.67
N ILE A 190 -18.93 -12.98 23.44
CA ILE A 190 -18.38 -12.40 22.21
C ILE A 190 -18.71 -13.25 20.98
N ASN A 191 -18.98 -12.57 19.88
CA ASN A 191 -19.04 -13.20 18.58
C ASN A 191 -17.63 -13.31 17.98
N MET A 192 -17.07 -14.53 18.04
CA MET A 192 -15.71 -14.83 17.59
C MET A 192 -15.50 -14.45 16.11
N ASP A 193 -16.51 -14.72 15.27
CA ASP A 193 -16.42 -14.47 13.83
C ASP A 193 -16.32 -12.97 13.55
N THR A 194 -17.15 -12.16 14.24
CA THR A 194 -17.10 -10.70 14.16
C THR A 194 -15.74 -10.17 14.60
N VAL A 195 -15.18 -10.68 15.70
CA VAL A 195 -13.87 -10.27 16.22
C VAL A 195 -12.76 -10.61 15.23
N ILE A 196 -12.73 -11.84 14.68
CA ILE A 196 -11.70 -12.26 13.74
C ILE A 196 -11.80 -11.46 12.44
N ILE A 197 -13.00 -11.38 11.82
CA ILE A 197 -13.20 -10.64 10.57
C ILE A 197 -12.81 -9.19 10.72
N SER A 198 -13.21 -8.54 11.82
CA SER A 198 -12.89 -7.13 12.06
C SER A 198 -11.40 -6.89 12.28
N ALA A 199 -10.74 -7.79 13.02
CA ALA A 199 -9.32 -7.66 13.32
C ALA A 199 -8.41 -7.89 12.09
N ILE A 200 -8.85 -8.67 11.09
CA ILE A 200 -8.08 -8.88 9.85
C ILE A 200 -8.29 -7.75 8.83
N MET A 201 -9.31 -6.90 8.98
CA MET A 201 -9.60 -5.82 8.01
C MET A 201 -8.41 -4.92 7.69
N PRO A 202 -7.58 -4.50 8.65
CA PRO A 202 -6.38 -3.72 8.34
C PRO A 202 -5.35 -4.44 7.46
N LEU A 203 -5.38 -5.78 7.41
CA LEU A 203 -4.48 -6.59 6.58
C LEU A 203 -5.02 -6.76 5.15
N VAL A 204 -6.33 -6.62 4.93
CA VAL A 204 -6.97 -6.83 3.63
C VAL A 204 -6.40 -5.88 2.57
N PRO A 205 -5.97 -6.39 1.40
CA PRO A 205 -5.32 -5.59 0.35
C PRO A 205 -6.31 -4.77 -0.48
N GLY A 206 -7.13 -3.91 0.17
CA GLY A 206 -8.19 -3.15 -0.50
C GLY A 206 -7.69 -2.21 -1.60
N VAL A 207 -6.61 -1.46 -1.32
CA VAL A 207 -6.00 -0.56 -2.30
C VAL A 207 -5.43 -1.34 -3.50
N ALA A 208 -4.79 -2.48 -3.26
CA ALA A 208 -4.26 -3.31 -4.33
C ALA A 208 -5.38 -3.84 -5.24
N ILE A 209 -6.50 -4.28 -4.66
CA ILE A 209 -7.66 -4.77 -5.41
C ILE A 209 -8.30 -3.64 -6.25
N THR A 210 -8.54 -2.48 -5.66
CA THR A 210 -9.14 -1.35 -6.38
C THR A 210 -8.25 -0.85 -7.51
N ASN A 211 -6.93 -0.76 -7.27
CA ASN A 211 -5.98 -0.37 -8.30
C ASN A 211 -5.86 -1.42 -9.40
N ALA A 212 -5.90 -2.72 -9.06
CA ALA A 212 -5.90 -3.80 -10.04
C ALA A 212 -7.09 -3.69 -11.02
N ILE A 213 -8.29 -3.42 -10.48
CA ILE A 213 -9.49 -3.22 -11.31
C ILE A 213 -9.32 -1.99 -12.19
N ARG A 214 -8.84 -0.87 -11.65
CA ARG A 214 -8.65 0.36 -12.42
C ARG A 214 -7.61 0.21 -13.53
N ASP A 215 -6.44 -0.34 -13.22
CA ASP A 215 -5.39 -0.56 -14.22
C ASP A 215 -5.90 -1.47 -15.35
N THR A 216 -6.63 -2.55 -15.02
CA THR A 216 -7.24 -3.44 -16.01
C THR A 216 -8.28 -2.72 -16.87
N LEU A 217 -9.15 -1.89 -16.29
CA LEU A 217 -10.15 -1.12 -17.03
C LEU A 217 -9.53 -0.05 -17.93
N GLN A 218 -8.35 0.45 -17.59
CA GLN A 218 -7.58 1.38 -18.43
C GLN A 218 -6.78 0.68 -19.54
N GLY A 219 -6.80 -0.66 -19.58
CA GLY A 219 -6.08 -1.45 -20.59
C GLY A 219 -4.67 -1.88 -20.18
N ASP A 220 -4.20 -1.49 -18.99
CA ASP A 220 -2.91 -1.96 -18.45
C ASP A 220 -3.08 -3.33 -17.77
N TYR A 221 -3.21 -4.36 -18.61
CA TYR A 221 -3.40 -5.74 -18.14
C TYR A 221 -2.20 -6.30 -17.41
N LEU A 222 -0.97 -5.83 -17.70
CA LEU A 222 0.24 -6.32 -17.02
C LEU A 222 0.27 -5.84 -15.57
N SER A 223 0.07 -4.55 -15.34
CA SER A 223 0.05 -4.00 -13.97
C SER A 223 -1.20 -4.45 -13.22
N GLY A 224 -2.37 -4.46 -13.88
CA GLY A 224 -3.61 -4.98 -13.30
C GLY A 224 -3.48 -6.43 -12.86
N GLY A 225 -2.99 -7.31 -13.73
CA GLY A 225 -2.77 -8.72 -13.43
C GLY A 225 -1.75 -8.95 -12.31
N ALA A 226 -0.65 -8.20 -12.30
CA ALA A 226 0.35 -8.28 -11.24
C ALA A 226 -0.23 -7.86 -9.87
N ARG A 227 -1.08 -6.82 -9.82
CA ARG A 227 -1.77 -6.39 -8.58
C ARG A 227 -2.82 -7.40 -8.12
N VAL A 228 -3.54 -8.05 -9.05
CA VAL A 228 -4.46 -9.15 -8.71
C VAL A 228 -3.71 -10.29 -8.03
N LEU A 229 -2.57 -10.70 -8.58
CA LEU A 229 -1.75 -11.76 -8.02
C LEU A 229 -1.23 -11.38 -6.61
N GLU A 230 -0.75 -10.15 -6.43
CA GLU A 230 -0.30 -9.64 -5.14
C GLU A 230 -1.44 -9.65 -4.10
N ALA A 231 -2.63 -9.17 -4.47
CA ALA A 231 -3.81 -9.18 -3.62
C ALA A 231 -4.27 -10.60 -3.26
N PHE A 232 -4.24 -11.52 -4.24
CA PHE A 232 -4.58 -12.92 -4.03
C PHE A 232 -3.62 -13.61 -3.05
N LEU A 233 -2.30 -13.44 -3.23
CA LEU A 233 -1.29 -14.01 -2.32
C LEU A 233 -1.47 -13.48 -0.89
N LYS A 234 -1.77 -12.19 -0.75
CA LYS A 234 -2.02 -11.59 0.55
C LYS A 234 -3.29 -12.13 1.20
N ALA A 235 -4.39 -12.24 0.46
CA ALA A 235 -5.64 -12.82 0.96
C ALA A 235 -5.47 -14.30 1.35
N ALA A 236 -4.75 -15.09 0.53
CA ALA A 236 -4.43 -16.48 0.83
C ALA A 236 -3.58 -16.61 2.11
N SER A 237 -2.61 -15.72 2.32
CA SER A 237 -1.79 -15.69 3.52
C SER A 237 -2.62 -15.43 4.78
N ILE A 238 -3.58 -14.50 4.72
CA ILE A 238 -4.50 -14.21 5.82
C ILE A 238 -5.37 -15.44 6.12
N ALA A 239 -5.97 -16.04 5.08
CA ALA A 239 -6.85 -17.21 5.23
C ALA A 239 -6.10 -18.41 5.82
N LEU A 240 -4.88 -18.70 5.31
CA LEU A 240 -4.01 -19.74 5.85
C LEU A 240 -3.64 -19.48 7.32
N GLY A 241 -3.30 -18.24 7.65
CA GLY A 241 -2.97 -17.87 9.02
C GLY A 241 -4.14 -18.08 9.99
N VAL A 242 -5.35 -17.63 9.62
CA VAL A 242 -6.56 -17.87 10.43
C VAL A 242 -6.83 -19.38 10.59
N GLY A 243 -6.80 -20.15 9.48
CA GLY A 243 -7.01 -21.60 9.52
C GLY A 243 -6.00 -22.32 10.40
N ILE A 244 -4.72 -21.99 10.28
CA ILE A 244 -3.66 -22.55 11.15
C ILE A 244 -3.91 -22.17 12.62
N GLY A 245 -4.26 -20.93 12.91
CA GLY A 245 -4.54 -20.46 14.27
C GLY A 245 -5.71 -21.22 14.92
N MET A 246 -6.80 -21.42 14.16
CA MET A 246 -7.97 -22.20 14.60
C MET A 246 -7.60 -23.66 14.86
N ALA A 247 -6.85 -24.30 13.95
CA ALA A 247 -6.41 -25.67 14.07
C ALA A 247 -5.47 -25.88 15.27
N LEU A 248 -4.50 -25.00 15.47
CA LEU A 248 -3.57 -25.06 16.60
C LEU A 248 -4.29 -24.93 17.94
N PHE A 249 -5.20 -23.97 18.06
CA PHE A 249 -5.98 -23.81 19.29
C PHE A 249 -6.89 -25.01 19.52
N GLY A 250 -7.53 -25.55 18.47
CA GLY A 250 -8.38 -26.73 18.54
C GLY A 250 -7.62 -27.95 19.03
N ALA A 251 -6.41 -28.19 18.52
CA ALA A 251 -5.55 -29.28 18.95
C ALA A 251 -5.15 -29.19 20.43
N VAL A 252 -4.84 -27.98 20.92
CA VAL A 252 -4.48 -27.75 22.33
C VAL A 252 -5.70 -27.81 23.25
N ALA A 253 -6.85 -27.31 22.83
CA ALA A 253 -8.07 -27.25 23.62
C ALA A 253 -8.92 -28.54 23.53
N GLY A 254 -8.54 -29.51 22.71
CA GLY A 254 -9.29 -30.76 22.49
C GLY A 254 -10.68 -30.53 21.86
N ARG A 255 -10.84 -29.46 21.06
CA ARG A 255 -12.09 -29.08 20.40
C ARG A 255 -11.84 -28.74 18.94
N SER A 256 -12.75 -29.14 18.05
CA SER A 256 -12.72 -28.69 16.65
C SER A 256 -13.42 -27.35 16.53
N PHE A 257 -12.74 -26.37 15.86
CA PHE A 257 -13.26 -25.05 15.52
C PHE A 257 -13.32 -24.84 13.99
N LEU A 258 -13.03 -25.90 13.23
CA LEU A 258 -13.16 -25.97 11.77
C LEU A 258 -14.47 -26.66 11.40
#